data_1834cc8ea62544c41d618abe17699c7c
#
_entry.id   1834cc8ea62544c41d618abe17699c7c
#
_cell.length_a   1.000
_cell.length_b   1.000
_cell.length_c   1.000
_cell.angle_alpha   90.00
_cell.angle_beta   90.00
_cell.angle_gamma   90.00
#
_symmetry.space_group_name_H-M   'P 1'
#
loop_
_entity.id
_entity.type
_entity.pdbx_description
1 polymer ?
#
loop_
_entity_poly.entity_id
_entity_poly.type
_entity_poly.pdbx_seq_one_letter_code
_entity_poly.pdbx_strand_id
1 'polypeptide(L)'
;MKRILFAAAAAAALAACGQQAQQTAPEVAIVEVTPDAVNIAAAVADARRPQADRDRDALRRPAEILAFAQIEPGDRVGEIFPGGGYFTRLFAVAVGEEGRVYPTIRPDGVAGEYETPILPVAAEYPNAVMARTPYDALAYPEPLDVVFTAQNYHDMPLTAYNLGDRAAMNRTAFAALKPGGLYIVIDHSAVAGAPVETNAETALHRIDEATLRSEVEAAGFVFDGDSDVLRNPADTRATNVFDPAIRGRTDQFVLRFRKPE
;
A
#
# COMPACT_ATOMS: atom_id res chain seq x y z
N MET A 1 29.51 100.91 28.35
CA MET A 1 28.24 100.42 28.72
C MET A 1 27.80 99.43 27.63
N LYS A 2 27.99 98.14 27.76
CA LYS A 2 27.59 97.12 26.79
C LYS A 2 26.89 96.02 27.58
N ARG A 3 25.60 95.83 27.38
CA ARG A 3 24.79 94.71 27.95
C ARG A 3 25.02 93.49 27.09
N ILE A 4 25.34 92.39 27.71
CA ILE A 4 25.48 91.08 27.09
C ILE A 4 24.26 90.29 27.50
N LEU A 5 23.42 89.90 26.52
CA LEU A 5 22.31 88.99 26.68
C LEU A 5 22.82 87.52 26.57
N PHE A 6 22.53 86.75 27.60
CA PHE A 6 22.70 85.30 27.55
C PHE A 6 21.42 84.65 27.05
N ALA A 7 21.46 83.91 25.98
CA ALA A 7 20.39 83.06 25.48
C ALA A 7 20.53 81.64 26.08
N ALA A 8 19.48 81.26 26.80
CA ALA A 8 19.40 79.85 27.32
C ALA A 8 18.84 78.94 26.25
N ALA A 9 19.58 77.97 25.88
CA ALA A 9 19.12 76.91 25.00
C ALA A 9 18.50 75.74 25.83
N ALA A 10 17.22 75.51 25.63
CA ALA A 10 16.50 74.35 26.24
C ALA A 10 16.72 73.14 25.35
N ALA A 11 17.33 72.10 25.88
CA ALA A 11 17.45 70.81 25.25
C ALA A 11 16.20 69.97 25.52
N ALA A 12 15.40 69.68 24.51
CA ALA A 12 14.29 68.71 24.57
C ALA A 12 14.82 67.30 24.37
N ALA A 13 14.75 66.48 25.41
CA ALA A 13 15.02 65.04 25.31
C ALA A 13 13.81 64.33 24.76
N LEU A 14 13.89 63.78 23.53
CA LEU A 14 12.91 62.88 22.99
C LEU A 14 13.14 61.45 23.57
N ALA A 15 12.22 60.99 24.40
CA ALA A 15 12.14 59.62 24.84
C ALA A 15 11.57 58.76 23.68
N ALA A 16 12.45 57.98 23.00
CA ALA A 16 12.02 56.97 22.06
C ALA A 16 11.53 55.74 22.85
N CYS A 17 10.21 55.54 22.95
CA CYS A 17 9.60 54.29 23.37
C CYS A 17 9.86 53.25 22.27
N GLY A 18 10.82 52.35 22.50
CA GLY A 18 11.00 51.15 21.69
C GLY A 18 9.84 50.19 21.92
N GLN A 19 8.97 50.05 20.93
CA GLN A 19 8.03 48.93 20.86
C GLN A 19 8.84 47.67 20.57
N GLN A 20 9.07 46.86 21.61
CA GLN A 20 9.49 45.47 21.40
C GLN A 20 8.35 44.72 20.73
N ALA A 21 8.52 44.38 19.46
CA ALA A 21 7.66 43.42 18.78
C ALA A 21 7.72 42.10 19.56
N GLN A 22 6.62 41.73 20.20
CA GLN A 22 6.43 40.42 20.78
C GLN A 22 6.46 39.41 19.64
N GLN A 23 7.56 38.70 19.51
CA GLN A 23 7.62 37.49 18.66
C GLN A 23 6.66 36.47 19.28
N THR A 24 5.48 36.34 18.70
CA THR A 24 4.63 35.17 18.94
C THR A 24 5.39 33.92 18.53
N ALA A 25 5.58 33.00 19.46
CA ALA A 25 6.10 31.69 19.16
C ALA A 25 5.26 31.05 18.04
N PRO A 26 5.87 30.31 17.09
CA PRO A 26 5.09 29.62 16.05
C PRO A 26 4.08 28.72 16.74
N GLU A 27 2.83 28.92 16.40
CA GLU A 27 1.71 28.05 16.80
C GLU A 27 2.03 26.65 16.23
N VAL A 28 2.30 25.71 17.11
CA VAL A 28 2.52 24.32 16.72
C VAL A 28 1.15 23.82 16.24
N ALA A 29 1.00 23.70 14.92
CA ALA A 29 -0.19 23.10 14.35
C ALA A 29 -0.32 21.68 14.93
N ILE A 30 -1.37 21.46 15.71
CA ILE A 30 -1.74 20.13 16.18
C ILE A 30 -2.24 19.42 14.93
N VAL A 31 -1.41 18.54 14.38
CA VAL A 31 -1.83 17.62 13.32
C VAL A 31 -2.80 16.65 14.00
N GLU A 32 -4.07 16.73 13.64
CA GLU A 32 -5.07 15.78 14.09
C GLU A 32 -4.69 14.42 13.50
N VAL A 33 -4.21 13.50 14.36
CA VAL A 33 -3.85 12.15 13.97
C VAL A 33 -5.16 11.35 13.91
N THR A 34 -5.55 10.95 12.71
CA THR A 34 -6.76 10.12 12.52
C THR A 34 -6.58 8.73 13.14
N PRO A 35 -7.65 8.05 13.58
CA PRO A 35 -7.58 6.68 14.08
C PRO A 35 -6.86 5.72 13.11
N ASP A 36 -7.08 5.88 11.81
CA ASP A 36 -6.45 5.10 10.75
C ASP A 36 -4.93 5.26 10.74
N ALA A 37 -4.45 6.51 10.85
CA ALA A 37 -3.02 6.80 10.91
C ALA A 37 -2.35 6.17 12.16
N VAL A 38 -3.05 6.11 13.30
CA VAL A 38 -2.59 5.44 14.52
C VAL A 38 -2.46 3.93 14.30
N ASN A 39 -3.46 3.30 13.69
CA ASN A 39 -3.47 1.86 13.45
C ASN A 39 -2.43 1.44 12.40
N ILE A 40 -2.26 2.24 11.35
CA ILE A 40 -1.20 2.00 10.35
C ILE A 40 0.19 2.10 11.00
N ALA A 41 0.44 3.11 11.82
CA ALA A 41 1.71 3.25 12.53
C ALA A 41 1.97 2.06 13.48
N ALA A 42 0.94 1.60 14.20
CA ALA A 42 1.01 0.42 15.07
C ALA A 42 1.30 -0.86 14.26
N ALA A 43 0.67 -1.02 13.08
CA ALA A 43 0.91 -2.15 12.21
C ALA A 43 2.36 -2.22 11.71
N VAL A 44 2.93 -1.09 11.30
CA VAL A 44 4.33 -1.03 10.87
C VAL A 44 5.29 -1.31 12.02
N ALA A 45 4.99 -0.81 13.23
CA ALA A 45 5.82 -0.95 14.42
C ALA A 45 5.63 -2.29 15.17
N ASP A 46 4.73 -3.17 14.74
CA ASP A 46 4.41 -4.41 15.46
C ASP A 46 5.65 -5.29 15.63
N ALA A 47 6.00 -5.56 16.90
CA ALA A 47 7.18 -6.33 17.26
C ALA A 47 7.12 -7.81 16.84
N ARG A 48 5.92 -8.36 16.58
CA ARG A 48 5.73 -9.73 16.07
C ARG A 48 6.18 -9.89 14.63
N ARG A 49 6.28 -8.78 13.87
CA ARG A 49 6.78 -8.83 12.48
C ARG A 49 8.22 -9.32 12.45
N PRO A 50 8.56 -10.32 11.62
CA PRO A 50 9.93 -10.79 11.44
C PRO A 50 10.88 -9.68 11.05
N GLN A 51 12.16 -9.75 11.47
CA GLN A 51 13.17 -8.78 11.08
C GLN A 51 13.31 -8.70 9.54
N ALA A 52 13.25 -9.84 8.86
CA ALA A 52 13.30 -9.90 7.40
C ALA A 52 12.15 -9.15 6.69
N ASP A 53 10.99 -8.99 7.34
CA ASP A 53 9.91 -8.15 6.84
C ASP A 53 10.22 -6.67 7.04
N ARG A 54 10.67 -6.30 8.26
CA ARG A 54 11.05 -4.92 8.59
C ARG A 54 12.19 -4.39 7.72
N ASP A 55 13.17 -5.23 7.39
CA ASP A 55 14.30 -4.88 6.51
C ASP A 55 13.83 -4.49 5.09
N ARG A 56 12.64 -4.92 4.68
CA ARG A 56 12.04 -4.59 3.38
C ARG A 56 11.13 -3.36 3.40
N ASP A 57 10.79 -2.81 4.57
CA ASP A 57 9.82 -1.72 4.69
C ASP A 57 10.23 -0.47 3.89
N ALA A 58 11.52 -0.14 3.86
CA ALA A 58 12.02 0.99 3.10
C ALA A 58 11.75 0.88 1.59
N LEU A 59 11.68 -0.36 1.06
CA LEU A 59 11.41 -0.64 -0.35
C LEU A 59 9.91 -0.92 -0.62
N ARG A 60 9.18 -1.43 0.37
CA ARG A 60 7.77 -1.80 0.22
C ARG A 60 6.78 -0.74 0.70
N ARG A 61 7.27 0.29 1.40
CA ARG A 61 6.50 1.47 1.83
C ARG A 61 5.16 1.11 2.48
N PRO A 62 5.14 0.25 3.52
CA PRO A 62 3.89 -0.33 4.02
C PRO A 62 2.90 0.71 4.54
N ALA A 63 3.36 1.78 5.21
CA ALA A 63 2.46 2.80 5.72
C ALA A 63 1.70 3.51 4.59
N GLU A 64 2.40 3.88 3.52
CA GLU A 64 1.84 4.56 2.37
C GLU A 64 0.90 3.64 1.57
N ILE A 65 1.23 2.34 1.50
CA ILE A 65 0.37 1.34 0.84
C ILE A 65 -0.93 1.13 1.62
N LEU A 66 -0.86 0.98 2.95
CA LEU A 66 -2.07 0.82 3.77
C LEU A 66 -2.96 2.06 3.70
N ALA A 67 -2.36 3.25 3.76
CA ALA A 67 -3.09 4.51 3.61
C ALA A 67 -3.75 4.65 2.23
N PHE A 68 -3.02 4.30 1.15
CA PHE A 68 -3.56 4.30 -0.21
C PHE A 68 -4.70 3.29 -0.37
N ALA A 69 -4.58 2.11 0.27
CA ALA A 69 -5.61 1.08 0.29
C ALA A 69 -6.82 1.45 1.17
N GLN A 70 -6.77 2.58 1.88
CA GLN A 70 -7.80 3.05 2.80
C GLN A 70 -8.19 1.99 3.85
N ILE A 71 -7.19 1.30 4.41
CA ILE A 71 -7.42 0.28 5.43
C ILE A 71 -7.88 0.94 6.74
N GLU A 72 -9.07 0.55 7.21
CA GLU A 72 -9.70 1.08 8.39
C GLU A 72 -9.90 0.01 9.49
N PRO A 73 -10.02 0.43 10.76
CA PRO A 73 -10.40 -0.48 11.83
C PRO A 73 -11.76 -1.14 11.56
N GLY A 74 -11.80 -2.46 11.71
CA GLY A 74 -13.01 -3.24 11.48
C GLY A 74 -13.16 -3.80 10.06
N ASP A 75 -12.29 -3.42 9.12
CA ASP A 75 -12.34 -3.91 7.73
C ASP A 75 -12.22 -5.42 7.61
N ARG A 76 -12.83 -5.93 6.51
CA ARG A 76 -12.65 -7.29 5.98
C ARG A 76 -11.77 -7.22 4.76
N VAL A 77 -10.55 -7.73 4.88
CA VAL A 77 -9.52 -7.68 3.82
C VAL A 77 -9.26 -9.07 3.27
N GLY A 78 -9.49 -9.28 1.98
CA GLY A 78 -9.08 -10.49 1.26
C GLY A 78 -7.70 -10.25 0.63
N GLU A 79 -6.71 -11.06 0.97
CA GLU A 79 -5.37 -10.97 0.39
C GLU A 79 -5.13 -12.15 -0.54
N ILE A 80 -5.00 -11.87 -1.84
CA ILE A 80 -4.69 -12.88 -2.85
C ILE A 80 -3.16 -13.00 -2.94
N PHE A 81 -2.63 -14.22 -2.95
CA PHE A 81 -1.20 -14.50 -2.96
C PHE A 81 -0.44 -13.89 -1.76
N PRO A 82 -0.75 -14.26 -0.51
CA PRO A 82 -0.16 -13.67 0.68
C PRO A 82 1.34 -13.95 0.83
N GLY A 83 1.88 -14.94 0.12
CA GLY A 83 3.26 -15.37 0.22
C GLY A 83 3.65 -15.71 1.65
N GLY A 84 4.70 -15.09 2.18
CA GLY A 84 5.13 -15.24 3.57
C GLY A 84 4.37 -14.40 4.59
N GLY A 85 3.27 -13.74 4.19
CA GLY A 85 2.40 -12.97 5.08
C GLY A 85 2.90 -11.56 5.44
N TYR A 86 3.69 -10.96 4.56
CA TYR A 86 4.18 -9.59 4.81
C TYR A 86 3.04 -8.59 5.01
N PHE A 87 2.10 -8.53 4.05
CA PHE A 87 0.94 -7.64 4.17
C PHE A 87 -0.12 -8.20 5.11
N THR A 88 -0.29 -9.52 5.20
CA THR A 88 -1.21 -10.16 6.16
C THR A 88 -0.99 -9.64 7.58
N ARG A 89 0.27 -9.63 8.06
CA ARG A 89 0.62 -9.14 9.40
C ARG A 89 0.27 -7.66 9.59
N LEU A 90 0.54 -6.86 8.58
CA LEU A 90 0.23 -5.43 8.58
C LEU A 90 -1.29 -5.19 8.62
N PHE A 91 -2.03 -5.86 7.75
CA PHE A 91 -3.49 -5.76 7.73
C PHE A 91 -4.10 -6.24 9.04
N ALA A 92 -3.65 -7.37 9.60
CA ALA A 92 -4.18 -7.92 10.84
C ALA A 92 -4.11 -6.93 12.02
N VAL A 93 -3.05 -6.13 12.10
CA VAL A 93 -2.93 -5.08 13.12
C VAL A 93 -3.75 -3.85 12.75
N ALA A 94 -3.70 -3.41 11.49
CA ALA A 94 -4.38 -2.20 11.05
C ALA A 94 -5.90 -2.28 11.17
N VAL A 95 -6.50 -3.44 10.82
CA VAL A 95 -7.95 -3.66 10.95
C VAL A 95 -8.39 -3.91 12.40
N GLY A 96 -7.47 -4.21 13.31
CA GLY A 96 -7.76 -4.43 14.72
C GLY A 96 -8.54 -5.72 15.02
N GLU A 97 -8.98 -5.89 16.27
CA GLU A 97 -9.62 -7.12 16.77
C GLU A 97 -10.99 -7.37 16.11
N GLU A 98 -11.74 -6.32 15.81
CA GLU A 98 -13.05 -6.39 15.16
C GLU A 98 -12.95 -6.65 13.65
N GLY A 99 -11.81 -6.34 13.03
CA GLY A 99 -11.54 -6.62 11.62
C GLY A 99 -11.14 -8.06 11.34
N ARG A 100 -11.10 -8.42 10.06
CA ARG A 100 -10.65 -9.76 9.62
C ARG A 100 -9.77 -9.64 8.38
N VAL A 101 -8.77 -10.51 8.32
CA VAL A 101 -7.93 -10.68 7.13
C VAL A 101 -8.09 -12.11 6.64
N TYR A 102 -8.31 -12.26 5.36
CA TYR A 102 -8.49 -13.54 4.68
C TYR A 102 -7.36 -13.77 3.68
N PRO A 103 -6.17 -14.23 4.15
CA PRO A 103 -5.12 -14.65 3.23
C PRO A 103 -5.58 -15.86 2.45
N THR A 104 -5.55 -15.76 1.12
CA THR A 104 -6.05 -16.80 0.21
C THR A 104 -4.96 -17.80 -0.13
N ILE A 105 -5.24 -19.06 0.12
CA ILE A 105 -4.38 -20.19 -0.26
C ILE A 105 -5.19 -21.22 -1.05
N ARG A 106 -4.53 -22.00 -1.89
CA ARG A 106 -5.23 -23.01 -2.68
C ARG A 106 -5.82 -24.13 -1.81
N PRO A 107 -6.98 -24.70 -2.19
CA PRO A 107 -7.70 -25.69 -1.38
C PRO A 107 -7.05 -27.08 -1.38
N ASP A 108 -6.25 -27.41 -2.40
CA ASP A 108 -5.67 -28.75 -2.64
C ASP A 108 -4.58 -29.14 -1.62
N GLY A 109 -4.29 -28.27 -0.65
CA GLY A 109 -3.32 -28.51 0.39
C GLY A 109 -1.87 -28.58 -0.13
N VAL A 110 -1.67 -28.44 -1.43
CA VAL A 110 -0.38 -28.18 -2.02
C VAL A 110 -0.06 -26.70 -1.75
N ALA A 111 0.10 -26.39 -0.45
CA ALA A 111 0.85 -25.20 -0.11
C ALA A 111 2.20 -25.38 -0.80
N GLY A 112 2.33 -24.82 -1.98
CA GLY A 112 3.59 -24.77 -2.67
C GLY A 112 4.62 -24.13 -1.78
N GLU A 113 5.88 -24.22 -2.12
CA GLU A 113 6.98 -23.60 -1.39
C GLU A 113 6.67 -22.13 -1.01
N TYR A 114 5.86 -21.45 -1.81
CA TYR A 114 5.45 -20.05 -1.62
C TYR A 114 4.26 -19.84 -0.67
N GLU A 115 3.42 -20.86 -0.42
CA GLU A 115 2.22 -20.75 0.45
C GLU A 115 2.46 -21.25 1.87
N THR A 116 3.39 -22.19 2.07
CA THR A 116 3.70 -22.77 3.39
C THR A 116 4.08 -21.70 4.44
N PRO A 117 4.84 -20.66 4.11
CA PRO A 117 5.25 -19.65 5.09
C PRO A 117 4.09 -18.84 5.70
N ILE A 118 2.90 -18.81 5.08
CA ILE A 118 1.75 -18.08 5.63
C ILE A 118 1.06 -18.82 6.78
N LEU A 119 1.14 -20.14 6.83
CA LEU A 119 0.38 -20.94 7.80
C LEU A 119 0.63 -20.58 9.27
N PRO A 120 1.88 -20.27 9.73
CA PRO A 120 2.11 -19.84 11.10
C PRO A 120 1.51 -18.48 11.46
N VAL A 121 1.22 -17.62 10.47
CA VAL A 121 0.75 -16.25 10.71
C VAL A 121 -0.59 -16.24 11.44
N ALA A 122 -1.49 -17.19 11.14
CA ALA A 122 -2.77 -17.30 11.84
C ALA A 122 -2.63 -17.61 13.34
N ALA A 123 -1.54 -18.24 13.76
CA ALA A 123 -1.28 -18.47 15.18
C ALA A 123 -0.81 -17.20 15.92
N GLU A 124 -0.15 -16.31 15.20
CA GLU A 124 0.37 -15.03 15.72
C GLU A 124 -0.69 -13.91 15.66
N TYR A 125 -1.61 -14.00 14.68
CA TYR A 125 -2.65 -13.01 14.38
C TYR A 125 -4.01 -13.72 14.28
N PRO A 126 -4.75 -13.87 15.39
CA PRO A 126 -6.01 -14.65 15.42
C PRO A 126 -7.13 -14.13 14.51
N ASN A 127 -7.06 -12.86 14.10
CA ASN A 127 -7.97 -12.26 13.14
C ASN A 127 -7.56 -12.48 11.66
N ALA A 128 -6.43 -13.16 11.40
CA ALA A 128 -6.04 -13.64 10.09
C ALA A 128 -6.53 -15.08 9.89
N VAL A 129 -7.57 -15.27 9.09
CA VAL A 129 -8.26 -16.53 8.86
C VAL A 129 -8.02 -17.02 7.43
N MET A 130 -7.35 -18.17 7.26
CA MET A 130 -7.02 -18.70 5.93
C MET A 130 -8.27 -18.96 5.09
N ALA A 131 -8.40 -18.28 3.94
CA ALA A 131 -9.39 -18.58 2.92
C ALA A 131 -8.83 -19.64 1.96
N ARG A 132 -9.41 -20.85 2.00
CA ARG A 132 -8.99 -21.96 1.13
C ARG A 132 -9.87 -22.02 -0.11
N THR A 133 -9.42 -21.36 -1.17
CA THR A 133 -10.17 -21.21 -2.42
C THR A 133 -9.21 -21.07 -3.61
N PRO A 134 -9.56 -21.54 -4.83
CA PRO A 134 -8.78 -21.28 -6.02
C PRO A 134 -8.66 -19.76 -6.27
N TYR A 135 -7.54 -19.32 -6.83
CA TYR A 135 -7.34 -17.88 -7.12
C TYR A 135 -8.29 -17.35 -8.20
N ASP A 136 -8.78 -18.18 -9.08
CA ASP A 136 -9.78 -17.84 -10.11
C ASP A 136 -11.24 -18.09 -9.69
N ALA A 137 -11.45 -18.55 -8.45
CA ALA A 137 -12.79 -18.81 -7.87
C ALA A 137 -12.83 -18.35 -6.41
N LEU A 138 -12.42 -17.11 -6.14
CA LEU A 138 -12.35 -16.55 -4.80
C LEU A 138 -13.69 -16.63 -4.08
N ALA A 139 -13.66 -17.15 -2.85
CA ALA A 139 -14.83 -17.25 -1.98
C ALA A 139 -14.44 -16.96 -0.54
N TYR A 140 -15.15 -16.04 0.09
CA TYR A 140 -14.91 -15.60 1.46
C TYR A 140 -16.18 -15.78 2.29
N PRO A 141 -16.09 -15.93 3.63
CA PRO A 141 -17.26 -16.20 4.48
C PRO A 141 -18.21 -15.01 4.60
N GLU A 142 -17.75 -13.80 4.24
CA GLU A 142 -18.50 -12.54 4.32
C GLU A 142 -18.06 -11.57 3.23
N PRO A 143 -18.87 -10.55 2.87
CA PRO A 143 -18.47 -9.52 1.93
C PRO A 143 -17.29 -8.70 2.46
N LEU A 144 -16.37 -8.36 1.58
CA LEU A 144 -15.13 -7.68 1.88
C LEU A 144 -15.22 -6.16 1.66
N ASP A 145 -14.45 -5.41 2.44
CA ASP A 145 -14.19 -3.98 2.23
C ASP A 145 -13.06 -3.78 1.21
N VAL A 146 -12.01 -4.59 1.32
CA VAL A 146 -10.83 -4.51 0.46
C VAL A 146 -10.42 -5.89 -0.04
N VAL A 147 -10.11 -6.01 -1.33
CA VAL A 147 -9.32 -7.10 -1.92
C VAL A 147 -7.95 -6.55 -2.29
N PHE A 148 -6.91 -7.29 -1.98
CA PHE A 148 -5.52 -6.86 -2.18
C PHE A 148 -4.69 -7.96 -2.83
N THR A 149 -3.83 -7.60 -3.79
CA THR A 149 -2.79 -8.47 -4.35
C THR A 149 -1.52 -7.70 -4.66
N ALA A 150 -0.36 -8.31 -4.44
CA ALA A 150 0.94 -7.67 -4.67
C ALA A 150 1.95 -8.59 -5.32
N GLN A 151 2.47 -8.18 -6.49
CA GLN A 151 3.60 -8.79 -7.17
C GLN A 151 3.36 -10.23 -7.66
N ASN A 152 2.09 -10.60 -7.95
CA ASN A 152 1.74 -11.95 -8.43
C ASN A 152 0.67 -11.97 -9.52
N TYR A 153 0.03 -10.85 -9.83
CA TYR A 153 -1.00 -10.79 -10.86
C TYR A 153 -0.45 -11.17 -12.24
N HIS A 154 0.77 -10.73 -12.55
CA HIS A 154 1.47 -11.08 -13.79
C HIS A 154 1.74 -12.58 -13.93
N ASP A 155 1.83 -13.33 -12.83
CA ASP A 155 2.14 -14.76 -12.82
C ASP A 155 0.97 -15.66 -13.23
N MET A 156 -0.27 -15.16 -13.11
CA MET A 156 -1.48 -15.95 -13.41
C MET A 156 -1.47 -16.62 -14.78
N PRO A 157 -1.02 -16.00 -15.88
CA PRO A 157 -1.01 -16.63 -17.19
C PRO A 157 0.20 -17.53 -17.45
N LEU A 158 1.16 -17.61 -16.51
CA LEU A 158 2.32 -18.48 -16.65
C LEU A 158 1.88 -19.94 -16.51
N THR A 159 1.86 -20.68 -17.63
CA THR A 159 1.27 -22.02 -17.71
C THR A 159 1.88 -23.01 -16.72
N ALA A 160 3.19 -22.87 -16.42
CA ALA A 160 3.89 -23.75 -15.47
C ALA A 160 3.36 -23.62 -14.02
N TYR A 161 2.76 -22.49 -13.66
CA TYR A 161 2.29 -22.22 -12.28
C TYR A 161 0.86 -22.70 -12.04
N ASN A 162 0.06 -22.87 -13.09
CA ASN A 162 -1.32 -23.34 -13.02
C ASN A 162 -2.15 -22.61 -11.94
N LEU A 163 -2.13 -21.28 -11.99
CA LEU A 163 -2.77 -20.41 -10.99
C LEU A 163 -4.24 -20.10 -11.29
N GLY A 164 -4.73 -20.50 -12.47
CA GLY A 164 -6.08 -20.22 -12.92
C GLY A 164 -6.18 -19.05 -13.91
N ASP A 165 -7.39 -18.56 -14.12
CA ASP A 165 -7.72 -17.51 -15.10
C ASP A 165 -7.84 -16.12 -14.44
N ARG A 166 -7.06 -15.14 -14.93
CA ARG A 166 -7.07 -13.76 -14.41
C ARG A 166 -8.43 -13.08 -14.51
N ALA A 167 -9.13 -13.27 -15.62
CA ALA A 167 -10.43 -12.65 -15.81
C ALA A 167 -11.45 -13.24 -14.82
N ALA A 168 -11.37 -14.54 -14.52
CA ALA A 168 -12.18 -15.17 -13.49
C ALA A 168 -11.80 -14.68 -12.09
N MET A 169 -10.51 -14.52 -11.78
CA MET A 169 -10.05 -13.92 -10.52
C MET A 169 -10.63 -12.52 -10.32
N ASN A 170 -10.55 -11.66 -11.33
CA ASN A 170 -11.10 -10.30 -11.25
C ASN A 170 -12.62 -10.31 -11.04
N ARG A 171 -13.36 -11.18 -11.76
CA ARG A 171 -14.83 -11.29 -11.57
C ARG A 171 -15.19 -11.77 -10.17
N THR A 172 -14.46 -12.74 -9.62
CA THR A 172 -14.76 -13.25 -8.28
C THR A 172 -14.31 -12.29 -7.19
N ALA A 173 -13.22 -11.53 -7.39
CA ALA A 173 -12.84 -10.40 -6.52
C ALA A 173 -13.93 -9.34 -6.51
N PHE A 174 -14.48 -8.98 -7.69
CA PHE A 174 -15.60 -8.06 -7.80
C PHE A 174 -16.83 -8.57 -7.05
N ALA A 175 -17.18 -9.85 -7.19
CA ALA A 175 -18.31 -10.45 -6.50
C ALA A 175 -18.13 -10.45 -4.97
N ALA A 176 -16.90 -10.66 -4.50
CA ALA A 176 -16.58 -10.75 -3.07
C ALA A 176 -16.66 -9.39 -2.34
N LEU A 177 -16.47 -8.28 -3.06
CA LEU A 177 -16.50 -6.96 -2.46
C LEU A 177 -17.90 -6.44 -2.19
N LYS A 178 -18.08 -5.67 -1.12
CA LYS A 178 -19.25 -4.80 -0.90
C LYS A 178 -19.38 -3.77 -2.02
N PRO A 179 -20.56 -3.21 -2.30
CA PRO A 179 -20.66 -1.95 -3.06
C PRO A 179 -19.75 -0.88 -2.44
N GLY A 180 -19.05 -0.09 -3.27
CA GLY A 180 -18.05 0.88 -2.81
C GLY A 180 -16.70 0.28 -2.40
N GLY A 181 -16.57 -1.03 -2.25
CA GLY A 181 -15.34 -1.72 -1.83
C GLY A 181 -14.19 -1.58 -2.82
N LEU A 182 -12.97 -1.76 -2.34
CA LEU A 182 -11.73 -1.47 -3.07
C LEU A 182 -10.99 -2.73 -3.51
N TYR A 183 -10.44 -2.69 -4.70
CA TYR A 183 -9.47 -3.67 -5.19
C TYR A 183 -8.13 -2.99 -5.43
N ILE A 184 -7.10 -3.40 -4.69
CA ILE A 184 -5.75 -2.85 -4.76
C ILE A 184 -4.85 -3.85 -5.45
N VAL A 185 -4.19 -3.41 -6.51
CA VAL A 185 -3.24 -4.24 -7.26
C VAL A 185 -1.90 -3.54 -7.34
N ILE A 186 -0.87 -4.22 -6.84
CA ILE A 186 0.53 -3.81 -6.97
C ILE A 186 1.23 -4.81 -7.87
N ASP A 187 1.93 -4.33 -8.91
CA ASP A 187 2.71 -5.25 -9.71
C ASP A 187 3.94 -4.61 -10.36
N HIS A 188 4.83 -5.46 -10.86
CA HIS A 188 6.05 -5.07 -11.54
C HIS A 188 5.73 -4.53 -12.94
N SER A 189 6.14 -3.28 -13.19
CA SER A 189 5.92 -2.61 -14.47
C SER A 189 6.72 -3.26 -15.60
N ALA A 190 6.05 -3.64 -16.67
CA ALA A 190 6.66 -3.90 -17.97
C ALA A 190 6.84 -2.60 -18.76
N VAL A 191 7.49 -2.64 -19.91
CA VAL A 191 7.44 -1.55 -20.90
C VAL A 191 6.03 -1.45 -21.47
N ALA A 192 5.61 -0.24 -21.82
CA ALA A 192 4.27 0.00 -22.38
C ALA A 192 4.03 -0.86 -23.63
N GLY A 193 2.90 -1.54 -23.69
CA GLY A 193 2.51 -2.44 -24.79
C GLY A 193 3.26 -3.77 -24.80
N ALA A 194 3.97 -4.14 -23.72
CA ALA A 194 4.56 -5.45 -23.60
C ALA A 194 3.51 -6.56 -23.71
N PRO A 195 3.79 -7.67 -24.41
CA PRO A 195 2.87 -8.79 -24.49
C PRO A 195 2.72 -9.46 -23.12
N VAL A 196 1.58 -10.12 -22.91
CA VAL A 196 1.37 -10.96 -21.73
C VAL A 196 2.35 -12.16 -21.77
N GLU A 197 3.08 -12.34 -20.70
CA GLU A 197 4.01 -13.47 -20.55
C GLU A 197 3.24 -14.74 -20.19
N THR A 198 3.55 -15.85 -20.86
CA THR A 198 2.90 -17.14 -20.65
C THR A 198 3.88 -18.27 -20.36
N ASN A 199 5.18 -18.05 -20.58
CA ASN A 199 6.25 -19.02 -20.34
C ASN A 199 7.13 -18.56 -19.18
N ALA A 200 7.08 -19.29 -18.07
CA ALA A 200 7.83 -18.95 -16.85
C ALA A 200 9.36 -18.98 -17.03
N GLU A 201 9.90 -19.80 -17.96
CA GLU A 201 11.35 -19.90 -18.17
C GLU A 201 11.94 -18.62 -18.80
N THR A 202 11.14 -17.89 -19.57
CA THR A 202 11.57 -16.68 -20.28
C THR A 202 10.93 -15.41 -19.74
N ALA A 203 9.99 -15.53 -18.80
CA ALA A 203 9.28 -14.40 -18.24
C ALA A 203 10.22 -13.45 -17.51
N LEU A 204 9.98 -12.16 -17.68
CA LEU A 204 10.58 -11.10 -16.87
C LEU A 204 9.82 -10.90 -15.57
N HIS A 205 8.66 -11.55 -15.43
CA HIS A 205 7.71 -11.40 -14.30
C HIS A 205 7.22 -9.96 -14.16
N ARG A 206 6.69 -9.44 -15.27
CA ARG A 206 6.20 -8.06 -15.38
C ARG A 206 4.90 -8.02 -16.18
N ILE A 207 4.13 -6.98 -15.95
CA ILE A 207 2.90 -6.71 -16.73
C ILE A 207 2.85 -5.24 -17.14
N ASP A 208 2.33 -4.98 -18.34
CA ASP A 208 1.97 -3.63 -18.78
C ASP A 208 0.79 -3.10 -17.95
N GLU A 209 0.97 -1.92 -17.37
CA GLU A 209 -0.01 -1.28 -16.50
C GLU A 209 -1.36 -1.07 -17.19
N ALA A 210 -1.34 -0.65 -18.48
CA ALA A 210 -2.56 -0.44 -19.26
C ALA A 210 -3.31 -1.76 -19.50
N THR A 211 -2.58 -2.85 -19.72
CA THR A 211 -3.14 -4.20 -19.85
C THR A 211 -3.84 -4.61 -18.55
N LEU A 212 -3.18 -4.50 -17.41
CA LEU A 212 -3.77 -4.85 -16.12
C LEU A 212 -5.01 -4.00 -15.84
N ARG A 213 -4.92 -2.69 -16.04
CA ARG A 213 -6.06 -1.79 -15.84
C ARG A 213 -7.26 -2.20 -16.68
N SER A 214 -7.06 -2.45 -17.97
CA SER A 214 -8.13 -2.89 -18.88
C SER A 214 -8.77 -4.20 -18.44
N GLU A 215 -7.98 -5.17 -17.97
CA GLU A 215 -8.49 -6.47 -17.49
C GLU A 215 -9.33 -6.34 -16.22
N VAL A 216 -8.93 -5.48 -15.29
CA VAL A 216 -9.69 -5.24 -14.05
C VAL A 216 -10.97 -4.45 -14.34
N GLU A 217 -10.92 -3.42 -15.17
CA GLU A 217 -12.10 -2.66 -15.60
C GLU A 217 -13.11 -3.55 -16.37
N ALA A 218 -12.64 -4.52 -17.15
CA ALA A 218 -13.50 -5.49 -17.84
C ALA A 218 -14.32 -6.39 -16.89
N ALA A 219 -13.90 -6.54 -15.64
CA ALA A 219 -14.67 -7.25 -14.59
C ALA A 219 -15.76 -6.39 -13.94
N GLY A 220 -15.87 -5.10 -14.30
CA GLY A 220 -16.89 -4.16 -13.80
C GLY A 220 -16.37 -3.14 -12.78
N PHE A 221 -15.10 -3.17 -12.45
CA PHE A 221 -14.48 -2.16 -11.60
C PHE A 221 -14.35 -0.81 -12.30
N VAL A 222 -14.31 0.25 -11.51
CA VAL A 222 -13.96 1.60 -11.96
C VAL A 222 -12.59 1.95 -11.39
N PHE A 223 -11.69 2.47 -12.24
CA PHE A 223 -10.41 2.98 -11.79
C PHE A 223 -10.61 4.15 -10.83
N ASP A 224 -9.99 4.10 -9.65
CA ASP A 224 -10.17 5.05 -8.54
C ASP A 224 -8.88 5.81 -8.17
N GLY A 225 -7.76 5.47 -8.81
CA GLY A 225 -6.49 6.17 -8.64
C GLY A 225 -5.27 5.26 -8.65
N ASP A 226 -4.12 5.89 -8.65
CA ASP A 226 -2.80 5.26 -8.60
C ASP A 226 -1.88 5.96 -7.59
N SER A 227 -0.76 5.32 -7.28
CA SER A 227 0.28 5.90 -6.42
C SER A 227 1.67 5.62 -6.98
N ASP A 228 2.49 6.66 -6.99
CA ASP A 228 3.90 6.61 -7.42
C ASP A 228 4.86 6.11 -6.33
N VAL A 229 4.35 5.71 -5.16
CA VAL A 229 5.15 5.38 -3.98
C VAL A 229 6.17 4.26 -4.20
N LEU A 230 5.92 3.36 -5.16
CA LEU A 230 6.80 2.25 -5.54
C LEU A 230 7.44 2.44 -6.92
N ARG A 231 7.34 3.62 -7.53
CA ARG A 231 7.98 3.89 -8.81
C ARG A 231 9.50 3.96 -8.67
N ASN A 232 10.18 3.33 -9.61
CA ASN A 232 11.63 3.41 -9.74
C ASN A 232 12.03 3.72 -11.19
N PRO A 233 12.23 4.99 -11.56
CA PRO A 233 12.57 5.38 -12.91
C PRO A 233 13.95 4.88 -13.38
N ALA A 234 14.79 4.38 -12.46
CA ALA A 234 16.08 3.78 -12.82
C ALA A 234 15.96 2.33 -13.31
N ASP A 235 14.80 1.68 -13.10
CA ASP A 235 14.53 0.35 -13.64
C ASP A 235 14.15 0.45 -15.12
N THR A 236 14.96 -0.16 -15.99
CA THR A 236 14.71 -0.19 -17.43
C THR A 236 13.54 -1.09 -17.83
N ARG A 237 13.01 -1.89 -16.89
CA ARG A 237 11.94 -2.88 -17.08
C ARG A 237 12.28 -4.00 -18.09
N ALA A 238 13.54 -4.14 -18.42
CA ALA A 238 14.05 -5.12 -19.39
C ALA A 238 14.74 -6.34 -18.75
N THR A 239 14.83 -6.34 -17.42
CA THR A 239 15.51 -7.39 -16.65
C THR A 239 14.48 -8.16 -15.83
N ASN A 240 14.68 -9.48 -15.70
CA ASN A 240 13.86 -10.33 -14.83
C ASN A 240 13.88 -9.79 -13.39
N VAL A 241 12.72 -9.74 -12.74
CA VAL A 241 12.56 -9.13 -11.39
C VAL A 241 13.36 -9.85 -10.30
N PHE A 242 13.74 -11.10 -10.53
CA PHE A 242 14.56 -11.90 -9.61
C PHE A 242 16.07 -11.71 -9.78
N ASP A 243 16.51 -10.98 -10.80
CA ASP A 243 17.93 -10.67 -11.00
C ASP A 243 18.49 -9.93 -9.76
N PRO A 244 19.59 -10.40 -9.14
CA PRO A 244 20.16 -9.79 -7.94
C PRO A 244 20.45 -8.29 -8.07
N ALA A 245 20.74 -7.81 -9.27
CA ALA A 245 21.03 -6.40 -9.53
C ALA A 245 19.83 -5.49 -9.31
N ILE A 246 18.59 -6.02 -9.41
CA ILE A 246 17.36 -5.22 -9.36
C ILE A 246 16.32 -5.77 -8.39
N ARG A 247 16.48 -6.99 -7.88
CA ARG A 247 15.53 -7.62 -6.98
C ARG A 247 15.18 -6.72 -5.79
N GLY A 248 13.88 -6.52 -5.56
CA GLY A 248 13.34 -5.63 -4.54
C GLY A 248 13.40 -4.14 -4.89
N ARG A 249 13.96 -3.77 -6.06
CA ARG A 249 14.09 -2.37 -6.53
C ARG A 249 13.52 -2.18 -7.94
N THR A 250 12.68 -3.08 -8.39
CA THR A 250 11.96 -2.96 -9.66
C THR A 250 11.01 -1.77 -9.63
N ASP A 251 10.73 -1.18 -10.79
CA ASP A 251 9.63 -0.24 -10.94
C ASP A 251 8.30 -0.98 -10.78
N GLN A 252 7.42 -0.45 -9.93
CA GLN A 252 6.12 -1.03 -9.66
C GLN A 252 5.05 0.05 -9.72
N PHE A 253 3.90 -0.31 -10.22
CA PHE A 253 2.70 0.50 -10.10
C PHE A 253 1.84 0.02 -8.94
N VAL A 254 1.06 0.95 -8.36
CA VAL A 254 0.07 0.68 -7.33
C VAL A 254 -1.25 1.25 -7.84
N LEU A 255 -2.20 0.40 -8.15
CA LEU A 255 -3.50 0.81 -8.69
C LEU A 255 -4.61 0.50 -7.71
N ARG A 256 -5.58 1.40 -7.62
CA ARG A 256 -6.81 1.22 -6.87
C ARG A 256 -8.01 1.27 -7.79
N PHE A 257 -8.88 0.30 -7.61
CA PHE A 257 -10.15 0.20 -8.31
C PHE A 257 -11.28 0.13 -7.30
N ARG A 258 -12.45 0.61 -7.69
CA ARG A 258 -13.64 0.61 -6.85
C ARG A 258 -14.75 -0.19 -7.50
N LYS A 259 -15.42 -1.03 -6.71
CA LYS A 259 -16.71 -1.59 -7.10
C LYS A 259 -17.76 -0.49 -7.02
N PRO A 260 -18.52 -0.19 -8.08
CA PRO A 260 -19.63 0.76 -8.04
C PRO A 260 -20.64 0.44 -6.93
N GLU A 261 -21.36 1.51 -6.48
CA GLU A 261 -22.44 1.38 -5.51
C GLU A 261 -23.63 0.53 -6.05
#